data_388240eb38cecb290ae0eda4d0ea165e
#
_entry.id   388240eb38cecb290ae0eda4d0ea165e
#
_cell.length_a   1.000
_cell.length_b   1.000
_cell.length_c   1.000
_cell.angle_alpha   90.00
_cell.angle_beta   90.00
_cell.angle_gamma   90.00
#
_symmetry.space_group_name_H-M   'P 1'
#
loop_
_entity.id
_entity.type
_entity.pdbx_description
1 polymer ?
#
loop_
_entity_poly.entity_id
_entity_poly.type
_entity_poly.pdbx_seq_one_letter_code
_entity_poly.pdbx_strand_id
1 'polypeptide(L)'
;MAWMAASSRIRPAGLRRLPGVLLLAVLVLAGAVLAGTGCSAGSRPAASTAPRAPAVAAAARPGPAGRYLALGDSIAFGYRPPQVRPAPDYYDPADFTGYPEDVGRALGLSVVNAACPGETSASMINTRAPSNGCERNAADGPGYRPSLPLHVSYPGSQLGYAVGYLQQHPDTRLVTIGIGGNDLFRCQELTDHCRGAVLSQTLAATTANLDLILATLRGQAGYQHTLVVVGYYAVNYRDLPFVHQIEALNAALAGPAARYGATVADMFSAFRAASAGHGDDTCTAGLTFALPGGCDLHPTARGQQLMASVVERAIAPVTAW
;
A
#
# COMPACT_ATOMS: atom_id res chain seq x y z
N MET A 1 -24.33 -14.94 0.18
CA MET A 1 -23.44 -16.04 0.54
C MET A 1 -22.57 -16.44 -0.66
N ALA A 2 -21.73 -15.56 -1.19
CA ALA A 2 -20.81 -15.88 -2.28
C ALA A 2 -19.68 -14.83 -2.29
N TRP A 3 -18.97 -14.69 -1.17
CA TRP A 3 -17.94 -13.67 -0.98
C TRP A 3 -16.51 -14.19 -1.14
N MET A 4 -16.33 -15.50 -1.33
CA MET A 4 -15.01 -16.15 -1.28
C MET A 4 -14.55 -16.77 -2.62
N ALA A 5 -15.14 -16.43 -3.75
CA ALA A 5 -14.78 -17.06 -5.01
C ALA A 5 -14.05 -16.16 -6.01
N ALA A 6 -13.42 -15.08 -5.57
CA ALA A 6 -12.63 -14.20 -6.44
C ALA A 6 -11.12 -14.26 -6.19
N SER A 7 -10.59 -15.36 -5.64
CA SER A 7 -9.20 -15.74 -5.91
C SER A 7 -9.12 -16.20 -7.36
N SER A 8 -9.17 -15.24 -8.28
CA SER A 8 -9.01 -15.49 -9.70
C SER A 8 -7.66 -16.14 -9.94
N ARG A 9 -7.68 -17.41 -10.29
CA ARG A 9 -6.54 -18.16 -10.84
C ARG A 9 -6.01 -17.34 -12.01
N ILE A 10 -4.92 -16.63 -11.84
CA ILE A 10 -4.11 -16.12 -12.94
C ILE A 10 -3.55 -17.35 -13.63
N ARG A 11 -4.22 -17.82 -14.67
CA ARG A 11 -3.67 -18.84 -15.58
C ARG A 11 -2.63 -18.12 -16.43
N PRO A 12 -1.37 -18.56 -16.47
CA PRO A 12 -0.44 -18.06 -17.46
C PRO A 12 -0.99 -18.38 -18.84
N ALA A 13 -1.10 -17.34 -19.69
CA ALA A 13 -1.49 -17.49 -21.10
C ALA A 13 -0.50 -18.45 -21.77
N GLY A 14 -1.01 -19.62 -22.17
CA GLY A 14 -0.23 -20.61 -22.88
C GLY A 14 0.32 -20.01 -24.17
N LEU A 15 1.63 -20.08 -24.36
CA LEU A 15 2.30 -19.79 -25.62
C LEU A 15 1.70 -20.71 -26.70
N ARG A 16 0.82 -20.19 -27.52
CA ARG A 16 0.48 -20.80 -28.79
C ARG A 16 1.63 -20.55 -29.76
N ARG A 17 2.36 -21.61 -30.07
CA ARG A 17 3.32 -21.64 -31.19
C ARG A 17 2.52 -21.40 -32.48
N LEU A 18 2.84 -20.33 -33.20
CA LEU A 18 2.44 -20.13 -34.60
C LEU A 18 3.56 -20.67 -35.47
N PRO A 19 3.22 -21.41 -36.61
CA PRO A 19 4.19 -21.89 -37.54
C PRO A 19 4.72 -20.76 -38.42
N GLY A 20 5.99 -20.90 -38.81
CA GLY A 20 6.76 -19.92 -39.55
C GLY A 20 6.17 -19.59 -40.92
N VAL A 21 6.34 -18.35 -41.32
CA VAL A 21 6.27 -17.93 -42.71
C VAL A 21 7.47 -17.03 -43.01
N LEU A 22 8.10 -17.46 -44.10
CA LEU A 22 9.25 -16.99 -44.84
C LEU A 22 9.50 -15.45 -44.89
N LEU A 23 10.81 -15.17 -44.93
CA LEU A 23 11.43 -13.93 -45.39
C LEU A 23 10.95 -13.52 -46.80
N LEU A 24 10.76 -12.23 -47.00
CA LEU A 24 11.03 -11.56 -48.28
C LEU A 24 11.61 -10.15 -47.97
N ALA A 25 12.88 -10.03 -48.34
CA ALA A 25 13.59 -8.77 -48.40
C ALA A 25 13.20 -8.03 -49.69
N VAL A 26 12.90 -6.73 -49.59
CA VAL A 26 12.87 -5.82 -50.75
C VAL A 26 13.69 -4.58 -50.41
N LEU A 27 14.81 -4.48 -51.08
CA LEU A 27 15.62 -3.25 -51.27
C LEU A 27 14.97 -2.43 -52.41
N VAL A 28 14.86 -1.10 -52.26
CA VAL A 28 14.91 -0.10 -53.35
C VAL A 28 15.13 1.26 -52.70
N LEU A 29 16.28 1.82 -52.81
CA LEU A 29 16.84 2.83 -53.76
C LEU A 29 16.55 4.30 -53.42
N ALA A 30 17.67 5.00 -53.37
CA ALA A 30 17.88 6.41 -53.20
C ALA A 30 17.26 7.30 -54.31
N GLY A 31 16.91 8.53 -53.95
CA GLY A 31 16.61 9.59 -54.88
C GLY A 31 16.98 10.95 -54.26
N ALA A 32 18.13 11.44 -54.64
CA ALA A 32 18.50 12.86 -54.45
C ALA A 32 18.02 13.66 -55.65
N VAL A 33 17.59 14.91 -55.45
CA VAL A 33 17.72 16.01 -56.46
C VAL A 33 17.26 17.34 -55.84
N LEU A 34 18.18 18.27 -55.72
CA LEU A 34 18.42 19.63 -56.26
C LEU A 34 17.69 20.83 -55.62
N ALA A 35 18.50 21.63 -55.11
CA ALA A 35 18.72 23.10 -55.14
C ALA A 35 17.63 24.01 -55.69
N GLY A 36 17.26 25.03 -54.93
CA GLY A 36 16.56 26.24 -55.35
C GLY A 36 17.00 27.42 -54.49
N THR A 37 17.89 28.21 -55.04
CA THR A 37 18.35 29.50 -54.51
C THR A 37 17.27 30.57 -54.67
N GLY A 38 16.97 31.29 -53.59
CA GLY A 38 16.08 32.47 -53.61
C GLY A 38 16.49 33.46 -52.55
N CYS A 39 17.38 34.42 -52.87
CA CYS A 39 17.66 35.59 -52.04
C CYS A 39 16.46 36.56 -52.07
N SER A 40 15.92 36.86 -50.91
CA SER A 40 15.11 38.07 -50.68
C SER A 40 15.57 38.75 -49.41
N ALA A 41 16.16 39.92 -49.57
CA ALA A 41 16.54 40.83 -48.51
C ALA A 41 15.29 41.45 -47.89
N GLY A 42 14.96 41.05 -46.69
CA GLY A 42 13.91 41.64 -45.85
C GLY A 42 14.54 42.34 -44.65
N SER A 43 14.35 43.65 -44.57
CA SER A 43 14.82 44.55 -43.52
C SER A 43 14.37 44.08 -42.11
N ARG A 44 15.31 43.86 -41.22
CA ARG A 44 15.04 43.57 -39.80
C ARG A 44 14.65 44.86 -39.07
N PRO A 45 13.52 44.90 -38.33
CA PRO A 45 13.32 45.94 -37.33
C PRO A 45 14.27 45.73 -36.17
N ALA A 46 14.84 46.81 -35.66
CA ALA A 46 15.71 46.82 -34.49
C ALA A 46 14.99 46.27 -33.26
N ALA A 47 15.56 45.26 -32.65
CA ALA A 47 15.07 44.71 -31.38
C ALA A 47 15.33 45.72 -30.25
N SER A 48 14.26 46.22 -29.66
CA SER A 48 14.27 47.00 -28.42
C SER A 48 14.78 46.09 -27.29
N THR A 49 15.94 46.37 -26.75
CA THR A 49 16.48 45.72 -25.54
C THR A 49 15.82 46.33 -24.31
N ALA A 50 14.65 45.80 -23.94
CA ALA A 50 14.11 46.03 -22.61
C ALA A 50 14.99 45.28 -21.57
N PRO A 51 15.36 45.88 -20.45
CA PRO A 51 16.12 45.21 -19.42
C PRO A 51 15.32 44.03 -18.87
N ARG A 52 15.89 42.83 -19.03
CA ARG A 52 15.30 41.58 -18.45
C ARG A 52 15.41 41.68 -16.93
N ALA A 53 14.27 41.74 -16.23
CA ALA A 53 14.25 41.62 -14.80
C ALA A 53 15.02 40.36 -14.35
N PRO A 54 15.79 40.40 -13.25
CA PRO A 54 16.47 39.23 -12.75
C PRO A 54 15.46 38.17 -12.46
N ALA A 55 15.64 36.98 -13.05
CA ALA A 55 14.85 35.80 -12.71
C ALA A 55 15.04 35.55 -11.22
N VAL A 56 13.98 35.72 -10.42
CA VAL A 56 13.96 35.29 -9.03
C VAL A 56 14.19 33.79 -9.10
N ALA A 57 15.36 33.33 -8.66
CA ALA A 57 15.65 31.90 -8.51
C ALA A 57 14.57 31.35 -7.61
N ALA A 58 13.75 30.43 -8.13
CA ALA A 58 12.79 29.68 -7.31
C ALA A 58 13.60 29.02 -6.19
N ALA A 59 13.32 29.42 -4.95
CA ALA A 59 13.94 28.80 -3.80
C ALA A 59 13.75 27.30 -3.91
N ALA A 60 14.85 26.54 -3.90
CA ALA A 60 14.78 25.09 -3.89
C ALA A 60 13.87 24.68 -2.72
N ARG A 61 12.84 23.84 -3.01
CA ARG A 61 12.00 23.30 -1.93
C ARG A 61 12.91 22.63 -0.92
N PRO A 62 12.74 22.88 0.39
CA PRO A 62 13.49 22.15 1.39
C PRO A 62 13.34 20.66 1.12
N GLY A 63 14.44 19.91 1.21
CA GLY A 63 14.37 18.44 1.14
C GLY A 63 13.45 17.89 2.23
N PRO A 64 13.04 16.61 2.14
CA PRO A 64 12.14 16.01 3.12
C PRO A 64 12.69 16.16 4.54
N ALA A 65 11.81 16.53 5.49
CA ALA A 65 12.17 16.79 6.90
C ALA A 65 12.59 15.53 7.67
N GLY A 66 12.60 14.37 7.03
CA GLY A 66 12.93 13.06 7.60
C GLY A 66 12.35 11.93 6.76
N ARG A 67 12.37 10.72 7.32
CA ARG A 67 11.88 9.51 6.65
C ARG A 67 10.66 8.94 7.35
N TYR A 68 9.86 8.23 6.56
CA TYR A 68 8.71 7.46 7.02
C TYR A 68 8.82 6.03 6.49
N LEU A 69 8.81 5.04 7.37
CA LEU A 69 8.75 3.63 7.03
C LEU A 69 7.33 3.10 7.26
N ALA A 70 6.68 2.65 6.20
CA ALA A 70 5.39 1.99 6.27
C ALA A 70 5.56 0.47 6.17
N LEU A 71 4.95 -0.24 7.12
CA LEU A 71 4.90 -1.69 7.21
C LEU A 71 3.44 -2.14 7.17
N GLY A 72 3.21 -3.34 6.63
CA GLY A 72 1.87 -3.89 6.64
C GLY A 72 1.54 -4.79 5.47
N ASP A 73 0.25 -4.83 5.17
CA ASP A 73 -0.36 -5.68 4.16
C ASP A 73 -0.79 -4.90 2.90
N SER A 74 -1.77 -5.45 2.17
CA SER A 74 -2.31 -4.86 0.94
C SER A 74 -2.90 -3.46 1.13
N ILE A 75 -3.41 -3.13 2.31
CA ILE A 75 -4.01 -1.82 2.59
C ILE A 75 -2.93 -0.74 2.61
N ALA A 76 -1.82 -0.98 3.32
CA ALA A 76 -0.67 -0.07 3.35
C ALA A 76 0.05 -0.04 1.99
N PHE A 77 0.09 -1.15 1.25
CA PHE A 77 0.62 -1.21 -0.11
C PHE A 77 -0.18 -0.33 -1.09
N GLY A 78 -1.45 -0.04 -0.81
CA GLY A 78 -2.35 0.64 -1.71
C GLY A 78 -2.94 -0.28 -2.80
N TYR A 79 -3.09 -1.58 -2.50
CA TYR A 79 -3.54 -2.58 -3.46
C TYR A 79 -4.88 -2.21 -4.10
N ARG A 80 -4.97 -2.43 -5.42
CA ARG A 80 -6.17 -2.21 -6.23
C ARG A 80 -6.56 -3.53 -6.90
N PRO A 81 -7.82 -4.00 -6.75
CA PRO A 81 -8.28 -5.21 -7.40
C PRO A 81 -8.18 -5.15 -8.94
N PRO A 82 -7.94 -6.28 -9.64
CA PRO A 82 -7.77 -6.27 -11.11
C PRO A 82 -9.05 -5.91 -11.87
N GLN A 83 -10.20 -5.95 -11.22
CA GLN A 83 -11.49 -5.59 -11.79
C GLN A 83 -11.74 -4.07 -11.82
N VAL A 84 -10.97 -3.26 -11.08
CA VAL A 84 -11.12 -1.79 -11.12
C VAL A 84 -10.72 -1.22 -12.47
N ARG A 85 -11.24 -0.03 -12.79
CA ARG A 85 -10.93 0.65 -14.05
C ARG A 85 -10.45 2.07 -13.77
N PRO A 86 -9.35 2.51 -14.43
CA PRO A 86 -8.45 1.70 -15.24
C PRO A 86 -7.82 0.58 -14.44
N ALA A 87 -7.55 -0.57 -15.08
CA ALA A 87 -6.88 -1.69 -14.42
C ALA A 87 -5.44 -1.30 -14.05
N PRO A 88 -4.98 -1.65 -12.84
CA PRO A 88 -3.61 -1.38 -12.45
C PRO A 88 -2.62 -2.26 -13.23
N ASP A 89 -1.44 -1.74 -13.52
CA ASP A 89 -0.30 -2.54 -13.95
C ASP A 89 0.39 -3.15 -12.72
N TYR A 90 0.24 -4.44 -12.55
CA TYR A 90 0.83 -5.15 -11.39
C TYR A 90 2.36 -5.24 -11.45
N TYR A 91 2.98 -4.92 -12.57
CA TYR A 91 4.44 -4.85 -12.71
C TYR A 91 5.00 -3.44 -12.45
N ASP A 92 4.13 -2.45 -12.29
CA ASP A 92 4.51 -1.08 -11.88
C ASP A 92 3.99 -0.77 -10.46
N PRO A 93 4.83 -0.80 -9.43
CA PRO A 93 4.40 -0.44 -8.07
C PRO A 93 3.84 0.99 -7.96
N ALA A 94 4.18 1.90 -8.87
CA ALA A 94 3.67 3.28 -8.85
C ALA A 94 2.14 3.37 -9.13
N ASP A 95 1.54 2.32 -9.70
CA ASP A 95 0.08 2.21 -9.87
C ASP A 95 -0.67 1.97 -8.54
N PHE A 96 0.07 1.72 -7.46
CA PHE A 96 -0.47 1.43 -6.13
C PHE A 96 -0.08 2.54 -5.15
N THR A 97 -1.04 3.38 -4.78
CA THR A 97 -0.83 4.47 -3.82
C THR A 97 -1.68 4.20 -2.58
N GLY A 98 -1.04 3.97 -1.44
CA GLY A 98 -1.68 3.76 -0.16
C GLY A 98 -1.73 5.03 0.69
N TYR A 99 -2.32 4.93 1.89
CA TYR A 99 -2.29 6.01 2.88
C TYR A 99 -0.86 6.45 3.25
N PRO A 100 0.19 5.58 3.19
CA PRO A 100 1.53 6.02 3.54
C PRO A 100 2.05 7.14 2.64
N GLU A 101 1.78 7.09 1.36
CA GLU A 101 2.22 8.10 0.39
C GLU A 101 1.50 9.44 0.63
N ASP A 102 0.22 9.41 1.02
CA ASP A 102 -0.54 10.61 1.37
C ASP A 102 -0.05 11.23 2.68
N VAL A 103 0.18 10.43 3.73
CA VAL A 103 0.78 10.87 5.00
C VAL A 103 2.17 11.48 4.78
N GLY A 104 3.01 10.79 4.01
CA GLY A 104 4.35 11.31 3.70
C GLY A 104 4.32 12.66 3.00
N ARG A 105 3.40 12.81 2.04
CA ARG A 105 3.21 14.09 1.33
C ARG A 105 2.72 15.19 2.27
N ALA A 106 1.76 14.90 3.15
CA ALA A 106 1.21 15.86 4.09
C ALA A 106 2.25 16.34 5.12
N LEU A 107 3.11 15.43 5.58
CA LEU A 107 4.14 15.72 6.60
C LEU A 107 5.50 16.14 6.00
N GLY A 108 5.66 16.13 4.69
CA GLY A 108 6.94 16.39 4.03
C GLY A 108 8.00 15.32 4.33
N LEU A 109 7.60 14.07 4.56
CA LEU A 109 8.50 12.94 4.82
C LEU A 109 8.77 12.13 3.56
N SER A 110 9.99 11.60 3.42
CA SER A 110 10.32 10.61 2.38
C SER A 110 9.80 9.24 2.79
N VAL A 111 8.88 8.69 2.02
CA VAL A 111 8.23 7.41 2.31
C VAL A 111 9.05 6.24 1.77
N VAL A 112 9.21 5.21 2.59
CA VAL A 112 9.61 3.87 2.19
C VAL A 112 8.49 2.91 2.58
N ASN A 113 7.77 2.41 1.59
CA ASN A 113 6.65 1.50 1.79
C ASN A 113 7.12 0.06 1.58
N ALA A 114 7.29 -0.68 2.68
CA ALA A 114 7.72 -2.08 2.66
C ALA A 114 6.56 -3.07 2.80
N ALA A 115 5.33 -2.60 2.70
CA ALA A 115 4.14 -3.44 2.81
C ALA A 115 4.06 -4.49 1.70
N CYS A 116 3.43 -5.62 2.02
CA CYS A 116 3.27 -6.74 1.08
C CYS A 116 1.80 -7.21 1.06
N PRO A 117 1.13 -7.22 -0.10
CA PRO A 117 -0.23 -7.73 -0.20
C PRO A 117 -0.35 -9.16 0.33
N GLY A 118 -1.31 -9.38 1.25
CA GLY A 118 -1.51 -10.69 1.87
C GLY A 118 -0.58 -11.03 3.03
N GLU A 119 0.17 -10.06 3.58
CA GLU A 119 1.01 -10.26 4.76
C GLU A 119 0.17 -10.59 6.00
N THR A 120 0.56 -11.62 6.74
CA THR A 120 0.03 -11.94 8.09
C THR A 120 1.02 -11.48 9.16
N SER A 121 0.58 -11.38 10.41
CA SER A 121 1.47 -11.04 11.52
C SER A 121 2.61 -12.05 11.66
N ALA A 122 2.37 -13.33 11.39
CA ALA A 122 3.37 -14.38 11.45
C ALA A 122 4.36 -14.32 10.27
N SER A 123 3.89 -14.09 9.02
CA SER A 123 4.77 -14.02 7.85
C SER A 123 5.62 -12.75 7.85
N MET A 124 5.13 -11.64 8.42
CA MET A 124 5.91 -10.43 8.64
C MET A 124 7.19 -10.70 9.46
N ILE A 125 7.14 -11.67 10.38
CA ILE A 125 8.28 -12.08 11.22
C ILE A 125 9.14 -13.11 10.52
N ASN A 126 8.52 -14.09 9.87
CA ASN A 126 9.18 -15.24 9.26
C ASN A 126 8.53 -15.64 7.95
N THR A 127 9.23 -15.49 6.84
CA THR A 127 8.75 -15.80 5.48
C THR A 127 8.30 -17.26 5.28
N ARG A 128 8.66 -18.17 6.18
CA ARG A 128 8.19 -19.56 6.15
C ARG A 128 6.85 -19.75 6.84
N ALA A 129 6.42 -18.78 7.64
CA ALA A 129 5.10 -18.81 8.26
C ALA A 129 4.00 -18.62 7.20
N PRO A 130 2.79 -19.12 7.47
CA PRO A 130 1.67 -18.96 6.55
C PRO A 130 1.33 -17.48 6.32
N SER A 131 1.31 -17.06 5.05
CA SER A 131 0.76 -15.76 4.62
C SER A 131 -0.61 -15.94 3.97
N ASN A 132 -1.31 -14.85 3.70
CA ASN A 132 -2.57 -14.82 2.96
C ASN A 132 -2.38 -14.21 1.57
N GLY A 133 -1.22 -14.46 0.95
CA GLY A 133 -0.89 -13.97 -0.39
C GLY A 133 0.44 -13.26 -0.55
N CYS A 134 1.16 -12.90 0.51
CA CYS A 134 2.47 -12.24 0.36
C CYS A 134 3.53 -13.22 -0.15
N GLU A 135 3.94 -14.20 0.64
CA GLU A 135 4.93 -15.21 0.26
C GLU A 135 4.31 -16.35 -0.54
N ARG A 136 3.13 -16.78 -0.11
CA ARG A 136 2.35 -17.87 -0.68
C ARG A 136 0.88 -17.50 -0.69
N ASN A 137 0.15 -17.97 -1.70
CA ASN A 137 -1.31 -17.90 -1.70
C ASN A 137 -1.93 -19.05 -0.86
N ALA A 138 -3.24 -19.00 -0.65
CA ALA A 138 -3.96 -19.99 0.14
C ALA A 138 -3.85 -21.44 -0.40
N ALA A 139 -3.50 -21.62 -1.66
CA ALA A 139 -3.29 -22.91 -2.31
C ALA A 139 -1.79 -23.34 -2.34
N ASP A 140 -0.95 -22.78 -1.48
CA ASP A 140 0.51 -22.99 -1.40
C ASP A 140 1.28 -22.68 -2.70
N GLY A 141 0.65 -21.96 -3.62
CA GLY A 141 1.31 -21.39 -4.80
C GLY A 141 2.13 -20.14 -4.44
N PRO A 142 2.87 -19.58 -5.42
CA PRO A 142 3.62 -18.35 -5.20
C PRO A 142 2.67 -17.20 -4.86
N GLY A 143 3.05 -16.39 -3.86
CA GLY A 143 2.33 -15.19 -3.46
C GLY A 143 2.67 -13.99 -4.33
N TYR A 144 2.33 -12.81 -3.83
CA TYR A 144 2.56 -11.53 -4.51
C TYR A 144 4.07 -11.28 -4.68
N ARG A 145 4.82 -11.28 -3.59
CA ARG A 145 6.24 -10.92 -3.58
C ARG A 145 7.15 -11.78 -4.45
N PRO A 146 7.02 -13.11 -4.54
CA PRO A 146 7.80 -13.90 -5.48
C PRO A 146 7.38 -13.77 -6.94
N SER A 147 6.24 -13.13 -7.24
CA SER A 147 5.66 -13.03 -8.59
C SER A 147 5.65 -11.60 -9.14
N LEU A 148 5.57 -10.60 -8.29
CA LEU A 148 5.30 -9.21 -8.62
C LEU A 148 6.17 -8.27 -7.77
N PRO A 149 6.55 -7.10 -8.26
CA PRO A 149 7.36 -6.15 -7.51
C PRO A 149 6.57 -5.52 -6.35
N LEU A 150 7.27 -5.27 -5.24
CA LEU A 150 6.83 -4.39 -4.17
C LEU A 150 7.37 -2.97 -4.40
N HIS A 151 6.87 -1.96 -3.65
CA HIS A 151 7.42 -0.60 -3.68
C HIS A 151 8.93 -0.58 -3.33
N VAL A 152 9.35 -1.47 -2.46
CA VAL A 152 10.76 -1.68 -2.15
C VAL A 152 11.07 -3.19 -2.11
N SER A 153 12.12 -3.59 -2.79
CA SER A 153 12.59 -4.97 -2.77
C SER A 153 13.50 -5.21 -1.58
N TYR A 154 13.26 -6.30 -0.84
CA TYR A 154 14.08 -6.69 0.30
C TYR A 154 14.20 -8.22 0.42
N PRO A 155 15.34 -8.74 0.89
CA PRO A 155 15.47 -10.15 1.24
C PRO A 155 14.88 -10.43 2.63
N GLY A 156 14.46 -11.66 2.86
CA GLY A 156 13.96 -12.08 4.17
C GLY A 156 12.58 -11.51 4.52
N SER A 157 12.29 -11.41 5.81
CA SER A 157 11.00 -10.96 6.32
C SER A 157 10.88 -9.44 6.31
N GLN A 158 9.65 -8.94 6.29
CA GLN A 158 9.38 -7.50 6.36
C GLN A 158 9.92 -6.89 7.66
N LEU A 159 9.82 -7.60 8.80
CA LEU A 159 10.40 -7.19 10.07
C LEU A 159 11.94 -7.13 10.00
N GLY A 160 12.58 -8.12 9.39
CA GLY A 160 14.04 -8.12 9.22
C GLY A 160 14.53 -6.92 8.39
N TYR A 161 13.80 -6.60 7.32
CA TYR A 161 14.04 -5.39 6.53
C TYR A 161 13.88 -4.12 7.38
N ALA A 162 12.79 -4.02 8.14
CA ALA A 162 12.51 -2.85 8.98
C ALA A 162 13.63 -2.60 10.00
N VAL A 163 14.14 -3.65 10.65
CA VAL A 163 15.28 -3.55 11.59
C VAL A 163 16.50 -2.97 10.89
N GLY A 164 16.92 -3.56 9.77
CA GLY A 164 18.10 -3.09 9.03
C GLY A 164 17.95 -1.66 8.51
N TYR A 165 16.74 -1.34 8.01
CA TYR A 165 16.42 0.01 7.54
C TYR A 165 16.53 1.06 8.65
N LEU A 166 15.89 0.82 9.80
CA LEU A 166 15.88 1.77 10.92
C LEU A 166 17.27 1.98 11.54
N GLN A 167 18.09 0.94 11.58
CA GLN A 167 19.50 1.06 12.03
C GLN A 167 20.34 1.92 11.08
N GLN A 168 20.07 1.87 9.78
CA GLN A 168 20.78 2.66 8.76
C GLN A 168 20.22 4.07 8.59
N HIS A 169 18.98 4.32 9.02
CA HIS A 169 18.26 5.59 8.83
C HIS A 169 17.73 6.13 10.16
N PRO A 170 18.60 6.64 11.05
CA PRO A 170 18.18 7.19 12.35
C PRO A 170 17.33 8.47 12.21
N ASP A 171 17.28 9.08 11.05
CA ASP A 171 16.40 10.19 10.68
C ASP A 171 14.95 9.76 10.35
N THR A 172 14.61 8.47 10.54
CA THR A 172 13.22 7.99 10.40
C THR A 172 12.37 8.54 11.53
N ARG A 173 11.38 9.38 11.19
CA ARG A 173 10.52 10.07 12.14
C ARG A 173 9.22 9.34 12.45
N LEU A 174 8.74 8.56 11.49
CA LEU A 174 7.48 7.84 11.58
C LEU A 174 7.64 6.40 11.12
N VAL A 175 7.05 5.47 11.88
CA VAL A 175 6.79 4.09 11.44
C VAL A 175 5.31 3.82 11.62
N THR A 176 4.63 3.30 10.59
CA THR A 176 3.28 2.76 10.71
C THR A 176 3.28 1.27 10.47
N ILE A 177 2.39 0.55 11.17
CA ILE A 177 2.21 -0.90 11.03
C ILE A 177 0.71 -1.21 10.94
N GLY A 178 0.26 -1.72 9.79
CA GLY A 178 -1.09 -2.25 9.59
C GLY A 178 -1.01 -3.75 9.37
N ILE A 179 -1.29 -4.55 10.40
CA ILE A 179 -1.12 -6.01 10.35
C ILE A 179 -2.16 -6.72 11.22
N GLY A 180 -2.60 -7.91 10.82
CA GLY A 180 -3.56 -8.75 11.54
C GLY A 180 -4.85 -9.03 10.77
N GLY A 181 -5.21 -8.18 9.78
CA GLY A 181 -6.39 -8.42 8.94
C GLY A 181 -6.30 -9.74 8.18
N ASN A 182 -5.15 -10.05 7.62
CA ASN A 182 -4.93 -11.30 6.90
C ASN A 182 -4.88 -12.53 7.81
N ASP A 183 -4.53 -12.39 9.08
CA ASP A 183 -4.66 -13.46 10.08
C ASP A 183 -6.13 -13.83 10.25
N LEU A 184 -7.01 -12.84 10.36
CA LEU A 184 -8.46 -13.03 10.47
C LEU A 184 -9.05 -13.63 9.18
N PHE A 185 -8.71 -13.10 7.99
CA PHE A 185 -9.21 -13.62 6.72
C PHE A 185 -8.76 -15.06 6.48
N ARG A 186 -7.50 -15.38 6.76
CA ARG A 186 -7.01 -16.75 6.69
C ARG A 186 -7.76 -17.68 7.64
N CYS A 187 -8.06 -17.23 8.85
CA CYS A 187 -8.88 -17.98 9.79
C CYS A 187 -10.29 -18.23 9.23
N GLN A 188 -10.92 -17.23 8.60
CA GLN A 188 -12.24 -17.38 7.97
C GLN A 188 -12.24 -18.39 6.82
N GLU A 189 -11.18 -18.41 6.01
CA GLU A 189 -11.02 -19.30 4.87
C GLU A 189 -10.81 -20.76 5.28
N LEU A 190 -10.07 -20.98 6.37
CA LEU A 190 -9.66 -22.32 6.81
C LEU A 190 -10.60 -22.97 7.83
N THR A 191 -11.56 -22.19 8.34
CA THR A 191 -12.46 -22.67 9.39
C THR A 191 -13.91 -22.23 9.13
N ASP A 192 -14.85 -22.61 10.01
CA ASP A 192 -16.22 -22.10 9.93
C ASP A 192 -16.27 -20.62 10.38
N HIS A 193 -16.00 -19.73 9.44
CA HIS A 193 -16.09 -18.26 9.59
C HIS A 193 -15.28 -17.70 10.78
N CYS A 194 -14.23 -18.35 11.22
CA CYS A 194 -13.37 -17.88 12.31
C CYS A 194 -14.17 -17.47 13.57
N ARG A 195 -14.85 -18.41 14.20
CA ARG A 195 -15.74 -18.14 15.36
C ARG A 195 -15.27 -18.83 16.63
N GLY A 196 -15.74 -18.36 17.78
CA GLY A 196 -15.53 -19.00 19.08
C GLY A 196 -14.06 -19.15 19.44
N ALA A 197 -13.65 -20.35 19.84
CA ALA A 197 -12.29 -20.63 20.29
C ALA A 197 -11.23 -20.37 19.21
N VAL A 198 -11.55 -20.62 17.94
CA VAL A 198 -10.61 -20.41 16.83
C VAL A 198 -10.32 -18.92 16.64
N LEU A 199 -11.34 -18.06 16.72
CA LEU A 199 -11.14 -16.59 16.69
C LEU A 199 -10.24 -16.16 17.86
N SER A 200 -10.55 -16.63 19.08
CA SER A 200 -9.74 -16.29 20.27
C SER A 200 -8.28 -16.71 20.12
N GLN A 201 -8.01 -17.90 19.56
CA GLN A 201 -6.65 -18.38 19.30
C GLN A 201 -5.95 -17.53 18.23
N THR A 202 -6.65 -17.18 17.15
CA THR A 202 -6.11 -16.32 16.07
C THR A 202 -5.75 -14.96 16.64
N LEU A 203 -6.64 -14.33 17.40
CA LEU A 203 -6.37 -13.02 18.02
C LEU A 203 -5.21 -13.07 19.03
N ALA A 204 -5.13 -14.14 19.84
CA ALA A 204 -4.00 -14.32 20.76
C ALA A 204 -2.66 -14.46 20.02
N ALA A 205 -2.63 -15.21 18.92
CA ALA A 205 -1.43 -15.34 18.08
C ALA A 205 -1.06 -13.99 17.42
N THR A 206 -2.04 -13.28 16.87
CA THR A 206 -1.85 -11.94 16.29
C THR A 206 -1.30 -10.95 17.32
N THR A 207 -1.86 -10.96 18.55
CA THR A 207 -1.38 -10.14 19.67
C THR A 207 0.08 -10.44 20.00
N ALA A 208 0.44 -11.73 20.14
CA ALA A 208 1.80 -12.14 20.45
C ALA A 208 2.80 -11.77 19.34
N ASN A 209 2.38 -11.92 18.07
CA ASN A 209 3.20 -11.53 16.95
C ASN A 209 3.41 -10.01 16.88
N LEU A 210 2.36 -9.21 17.08
CA LEU A 210 2.49 -7.75 17.13
C LEU A 210 3.37 -7.31 18.30
N ASP A 211 3.23 -7.94 19.46
CA ASP A 211 4.10 -7.70 20.62
C ASP A 211 5.58 -7.91 20.27
N LEU A 212 5.90 -9.04 19.63
CA LEU A 212 7.26 -9.35 19.16
C LEU A 212 7.75 -8.33 18.11
N ILE A 213 6.90 -7.94 17.15
CA ILE A 213 7.25 -6.94 16.14
C ILE A 213 7.61 -5.61 16.80
N LEU A 214 6.76 -5.09 17.68
CA LEU A 214 6.98 -3.81 18.35
C LEU A 214 8.18 -3.85 19.30
N ALA A 215 8.36 -4.96 20.06
CA ALA A 215 9.56 -5.21 20.88
C ALA A 215 10.83 -5.17 20.04
N THR A 216 10.81 -5.80 18.86
CA THR A 216 11.96 -5.86 17.96
C THR A 216 12.29 -4.47 17.39
N LEU A 217 11.30 -3.68 17.00
CA LEU A 217 11.51 -2.32 16.52
C LEU A 217 12.06 -1.40 17.62
N ARG A 218 11.54 -1.49 18.85
CA ARG A 218 12.03 -0.70 19.98
C ARG A 218 13.42 -1.16 20.48
N GLY A 219 13.60 -2.47 20.63
CA GLY A 219 14.83 -3.05 21.20
C GLY A 219 15.92 -3.26 20.15
N GLN A 220 15.70 -4.13 19.17
CA GLN A 220 16.74 -4.52 18.22
C GLN A 220 17.05 -3.43 17.19
N ALA A 221 16.02 -2.75 16.65
CA ALA A 221 16.24 -1.63 15.74
C ALA A 221 16.60 -0.33 16.49
N GLY A 222 16.39 -0.24 17.79
CA GLY A 222 16.63 0.96 18.59
C GLY A 222 15.71 2.15 18.25
N TYR A 223 14.58 1.89 17.61
CA TYR A 223 13.69 2.95 17.14
C TYR A 223 12.91 3.62 18.29
N GLN A 224 13.14 4.93 18.50
CA GLN A 224 12.54 5.68 19.61
C GLN A 224 11.55 6.78 19.17
N HIS A 225 11.39 6.99 17.87
CA HIS A 225 10.46 8.00 17.34
C HIS A 225 9.01 7.48 17.26
N THR A 226 8.16 8.22 16.55
CA THR A 226 6.72 7.97 16.46
C THR A 226 6.41 6.64 15.81
N LEU A 227 5.64 5.81 16.52
CA LEU A 227 5.19 4.49 16.09
C LEU A 227 3.66 4.46 16.14
N VAL A 228 3.03 4.06 15.04
CA VAL A 228 1.58 3.99 14.90
C VAL A 228 1.16 2.59 14.48
N VAL A 229 0.26 1.99 15.23
CA VAL A 229 -0.47 0.78 14.83
C VAL A 229 -1.75 1.20 14.12
N VAL A 230 -1.93 0.76 12.88
CA VAL A 230 -3.09 1.11 12.07
C VAL A 230 -4.15 0.04 12.25
N GLY A 231 -5.31 0.42 12.80
CA GLY A 231 -6.44 -0.48 12.99
C GLY A 231 -7.18 -0.78 11.68
N TYR A 232 -8.19 -1.63 11.79
CA TYR A 232 -9.00 -2.08 10.65
C TYR A 232 -10.43 -1.56 10.76
N TYR A 233 -11.13 -1.49 9.62
CA TYR A 233 -12.53 -1.08 9.47
C TYR A 233 -13.37 -2.26 8.96
N ALA A 234 -14.68 -2.20 9.17
CA ALA A 234 -15.62 -3.12 8.56
C ALA A 234 -16.08 -2.58 7.19
N VAL A 235 -16.23 -3.47 6.21
CA VAL A 235 -16.74 -3.10 4.87
C VAL A 235 -18.22 -2.72 4.94
N ASN A 236 -18.99 -3.44 5.76
CA ASN A 236 -20.41 -3.15 6.01
C ASN A 236 -20.67 -3.23 7.51
N TYR A 237 -21.02 -2.10 8.13
CA TYR A 237 -21.27 -2.01 9.58
C TYR A 237 -22.62 -2.59 10.00
N ARG A 238 -23.43 -3.10 9.05
CA ARG A 238 -24.66 -3.90 9.33
C ARG A 238 -24.37 -5.39 9.39
N ASP A 239 -23.22 -5.85 8.93
CA ASP A 239 -22.77 -7.24 9.12
C ASP A 239 -22.18 -7.40 10.52
N LEU A 240 -23.05 -7.51 11.51
CA LEU A 240 -22.65 -7.54 12.92
C LEU A 240 -21.66 -8.66 13.25
N PRO A 241 -21.75 -9.89 12.69
CA PRO A 241 -20.72 -10.90 12.91
C PRO A 241 -19.33 -10.45 12.49
N PHE A 242 -19.19 -9.84 11.32
CA PHE A 242 -17.92 -9.33 10.84
C PHE A 242 -17.45 -8.07 11.62
N VAL A 243 -18.38 -7.17 11.93
CA VAL A 243 -18.12 -6.00 12.78
C VAL A 243 -17.49 -6.41 14.11
N HIS A 244 -18.08 -7.40 14.82
CA HIS A 244 -17.53 -7.91 16.09
C HIS A 244 -16.14 -8.53 15.94
N GLN A 245 -15.83 -9.17 14.81
CA GLN A 245 -14.50 -9.70 14.54
C GLN A 245 -13.47 -8.58 14.35
N ILE A 246 -13.82 -7.52 13.63
CA ILE A 246 -12.94 -6.35 13.44
C ILE A 246 -12.74 -5.59 14.76
N GLU A 247 -13.80 -5.40 15.55
CA GLU A 247 -13.68 -4.81 16.89
C GLU A 247 -12.75 -5.62 17.80
N ALA A 248 -12.91 -6.96 17.79
CA ALA A 248 -12.06 -7.86 18.56
C ALA A 248 -10.58 -7.83 18.08
N LEU A 249 -10.36 -7.76 16.76
CA LEU A 249 -9.02 -7.59 16.21
C LEU A 249 -8.40 -6.27 16.67
N ASN A 250 -9.11 -5.14 16.53
CA ASN A 250 -8.60 -3.83 16.94
C ASN A 250 -8.30 -3.79 18.45
N ALA A 251 -9.15 -4.43 19.27
CA ALA A 251 -8.88 -4.57 20.71
C ALA A 251 -7.62 -5.41 21.00
N ALA A 252 -7.37 -6.47 20.22
CA ALA A 252 -6.19 -7.30 20.33
C ALA A 252 -4.88 -6.54 19.97
N LEU A 253 -4.96 -5.58 19.07
CA LEU A 253 -3.80 -4.74 18.68
C LEU A 253 -3.48 -3.65 19.72
N ALA A 254 -4.44 -3.19 20.48
CA ALA A 254 -4.31 -2.05 21.39
C ALA A 254 -3.34 -2.32 22.56
N GLY A 255 -3.34 -3.53 23.11
CA GLY A 255 -2.47 -3.91 24.23
C GLY A 255 -0.99 -3.82 23.91
N PRO A 256 -0.49 -4.51 22.88
CA PRO A 256 0.88 -4.34 22.41
C PRO A 256 1.23 -2.89 22.02
N ALA A 257 0.34 -2.18 21.32
CA ALA A 257 0.57 -0.79 20.97
C ALA A 257 0.87 0.06 22.22
N ALA A 258 0.02 -0.02 23.24
CA ALA A 258 0.20 0.73 24.48
C ALA A 258 1.52 0.36 25.21
N ARG A 259 1.88 -0.92 25.24
CA ARG A 259 3.10 -1.42 25.90
C ARG A 259 4.37 -0.81 25.31
N TYR A 260 4.41 -0.59 24.01
CA TYR A 260 5.58 -0.06 23.31
C TYR A 260 5.45 1.43 22.96
N GLY A 261 4.50 2.15 23.53
CA GLY A 261 4.29 3.57 23.30
C GLY A 261 3.94 3.89 21.86
N ALA A 262 3.20 2.98 21.20
CA ALA A 262 2.63 3.23 19.88
C ALA A 262 1.22 3.80 20.00
N THR A 263 0.88 4.76 19.15
CA THR A 263 -0.49 5.27 19.03
C THR A 263 -1.29 4.35 18.12
N VAL A 264 -2.58 4.13 18.42
CA VAL A 264 -3.49 3.41 17.54
C VAL A 264 -4.24 4.40 16.65
N ALA A 265 -4.16 4.23 15.33
CA ALA A 265 -4.97 4.98 14.38
C ALA A 265 -6.32 4.25 14.20
N ASP A 266 -7.41 4.81 14.72
CA ASP A 266 -8.74 4.23 14.76
C ASP A 266 -9.46 4.34 13.40
N MET A 267 -9.20 3.38 12.53
CA MET A 267 -9.86 3.29 11.22
C MET A 267 -11.31 2.84 11.36
N PHE A 268 -11.65 2.06 12.39
CA PHE A 268 -12.99 1.54 12.58
C PHE A 268 -14.01 2.67 12.76
N SER A 269 -13.78 3.55 13.71
CA SER A 269 -14.67 4.69 13.98
C SER A 269 -14.72 5.67 12.80
N ALA A 270 -13.59 5.92 12.14
CA ALA A 270 -13.52 6.84 11.01
C ALA A 270 -14.34 6.37 9.81
N PHE A 271 -14.17 5.09 9.41
CA PHE A 271 -14.92 4.52 8.28
C PHE A 271 -16.40 4.38 8.62
N ARG A 272 -16.74 4.00 9.86
CA ARG A 272 -18.13 3.94 10.33
C ARG A 272 -18.80 5.31 10.21
N ALA A 273 -18.16 6.34 10.71
CA ALA A 273 -18.70 7.70 10.63
C ALA A 273 -18.86 8.19 9.18
N ALA A 274 -17.89 7.90 8.31
CA ALA A 274 -17.92 8.29 6.91
C ALA A 274 -18.92 7.52 6.07
N SER A 275 -19.34 6.31 6.49
CA SER A 275 -20.33 5.47 5.81
C SER A 275 -21.77 5.61 6.36
N ALA A 276 -21.97 6.30 7.50
CA ALA A 276 -23.26 6.38 8.19
C ALA A 276 -24.40 6.91 7.31
N GLY A 277 -24.13 7.94 6.47
CA GLY A 277 -25.11 8.49 5.50
C GLY A 277 -25.29 7.63 4.22
N HIS A 278 -24.56 6.51 4.12
CA HIS A 278 -24.51 5.64 2.94
C HIS A 278 -24.93 4.20 3.27
N GLY A 279 -25.88 4.05 4.21
CA GLY A 279 -26.36 2.75 4.63
C GLY A 279 -25.37 1.93 5.43
N ASP A 280 -24.42 2.58 6.10
CA ASP A 280 -23.35 1.95 6.88
C ASP A 280 -22.45 1.03 6.04
N ASP A 281 -22.34 1.31 4.74
CA ASP A 281 -21.60 0.53 3.75
C ASP A 281 -20.49 1.36 3.12
N THR A 282 -19.25 0.89 3.21
CA THR A 282 -18.06 1.64 2.78
C THR A 282 -17.94 1.74 1.25
N CYS A 283 -18.45 0.74 0.50
CA CYS A 283 -18.51 0.84 -0.96
C CYS A 283 -19.48 1.92 -1.41
N THR A 284 -20.69 1.91 -0.82
CA THR A 284 -21.72 2.91 -1.12
C THR A 284 -21.24 4.31 -0.77
N ALA A 285 -20.42 4.43 0.28
CA ALA A 285 -19.73 5.66 0.64
C ALA A 285 -18.54 6.01 -0.28
N GLY A 286 -18.17 5.13 -1.21
CA GLY A 286 -17.02 5.30 -2.10
C GLY A 286 -15.66 5.20 -1.41
N LEU A 287 -15.60 4.57 -0.23
CA LEU A 287 -14.37 4.40 0.56
C LEU A 287 -13.62 3.12 0.19
N THR A 288 -14.34 2.08 -0.21
CA THR A 288 -13.78 0.82 -0.71
C THR A 288 -14.26 0.55 -2.12
N PHE A 289 -13.59 -0.35 -2.84
CA PHE A 289 -13.93 -0.61 -4.24
C PHE A 289 -15.24 -1.39 -4.36
N ALA A 290 -16.17 -0.85 -5.17
CA ALA A 290 -17.35 -1.58 -5.61
C ALA A 290 -16.99 -2.40 -6.86
N LEU A 291 -17.16 -3.72 -6.78
CA LEU A 291 -16.88 -4.66 -7.87
C LEU A 291 -18.17 -5.34 -8.33
N PRO A 292 -18.20 -5.96 -9.52
CA PRO A 292 -19.39 -6.65 -10.02
C PRO A 292 -19.95 -7.74 -9.09
N GLY A 293 -19.13 -8.29 -8.19
CA GLY A 293 -19.52 -9.32 -7.21
C GLY A 293 -19.85 -8.80 -5.82
N GLY A 294 -19.78 -7.49 -5.59
CA GLY A 294 -19.99 -6.87 -4.26
C GLY A 294 -18.89 -5.90 -3.87
N CYS A 295 -18.84 -5.56 -2.60
CA CYS A 295 -17.80 -4.69 -2.06
C CYS A 295 -16.47 -5.45 -1.89
N ASP A 296 -15.39 -4.85 -2.33
CA ASP A 296 -14.03 -5.28 -2.00
C ASP A 296 -13.57 -4.57 -0.72
N LEU A 297 -12.67 -5.19 0.01
CA LEU A 297 -12.17 -4.63 1.27
C LEU A 297 -11.12 -3.54 1.08
N HIS A 298 -10.49 -3.44 -0.11
CA HIS A 298 -9.40 -2.51 -0.32
C HIS A 298 -9.94 -1.08 -0.52
N PRO A 299 -9.28 -0.07 0.10
CA PRO A 299 -9.72 1.31 0.00
C PRO A 299 -9.52 1.88 -1.41
N THR A 300 -10.48 2.69 -1.85
CA THR A 300 -10.30 3.60 -2.98
C THR A 300 -9.32 4.73 -2.61
N ALA A 301 -8.94 5.58 -3.57
CA ALA A 301 -8.16 6.77 -3.27
C ALA A 301 -8.80 7.63 -2.15
N ARG A 302 -10.14 7.75 -2.12
CA ARG A 302 -10.87 8.44 -1.05
C ARG A 302 -10.74 7.73 0.29
N GLY A 303 -10.80 6.40 0.30
CA GLY A 303 -10.57 5.60 1.50
C GLY A 303 -9.14 5.74 2.02
N GLN A 304 -8.14 5.71 1.13
CA GLN A 304 -6.73 5.92 1.49
C GLN A 304 -6.48 7.32 2.07
N GLN A 305 -7.09 8.37 1.49
CA GLN A 305 -7.03 9.73 2.04
C GLN A 305 -7.68 9.84 3.42
N LEU A 306 -8.82 9.14 3.66
CA LEU A 306 -9.43 9.08 4.98
C LEU A 306 -8.46 8.42 5.97
N MET A 307 -7.85 7.28 5.60
CA MET A 307 -6.84 6.60 6.44
C MET A 307 -5.65 7.52 6.75
N ALA A 308 -5.12 8.23 5.76
CA ALA A 308 -4.05 9.19 5.95
C ALA A 308 -4.43 10.25 6.99
N SER A 309 -5.62 10.83 6.87
CA SER A 309 -6.10 11.83 7.82
C SER A 309 -6.28 11.28 9.26
N VAL A 310 -6.59 9.99 9.40
CA VAL A 310 -6.67 9.32 10.72
C VAL A 310 -5.27 9.14 11.31
N VAL A 311 -4.29 8.70 10.52
CA VAL A 311 -2.89 8.60 10.95
C VAL A 311 -2.35 9.96 11.37
N GLU A 312 -2.57 11.00 10.57
CA GLU A 312 -2.13 12.36 10.89
C GLU A 312 -2.73 12.87 12.24
N ARG A 313 -4.01 12.61 12.49
CA ARG A 313 -4.64 12.94 13.78
C ARG A 313 -4.06 12.13 14.94
N ALA A 314 -3.74 10.87 14.72
CA ALA A 314 -3.16 10.00 15.74
C ALA A 314 -1.76 10.46 16.20
N ILE A 315 -1.00 11.10 15.31
CA ILE A 315 0.34 11.61 15.60
C ILE A 315 0.36 13.07 16.07
N ALA A 316 -0.68 13.86 15.80
CA ALA A 316 -0.72 15.29 16.13
C ALA A 316 -0.35 15.63 17.59
N PRO A 317 -0.72 14.84 18.63
CA PRO A 317 -0.32 15.09 20.00
C PRO A 317 1.18 14.85 20.27
N VAL A 318 1.86 14.11 19.39
CA VAL A 318 3.24 13.64 19.58
C VAL A 318 4.23 14.47 18.76
N THR A 319 3.74 15.16 17.73
CA THR A 319 4.57 15.92 16.79
C THR A 319 4.73 17.38 17.21
N ALA A 320 5.60 17.63 18.18
CA ALA A 320 6.45 18.82 18.16
C ALA A 320 7.78 18.41 17.50
N TRP A 321 7.82 18.42 16.16
CA TRP A 321 9.05 18.18 15.39
C TRP A 321 9.99 19.37 15.44
#